data_e3cce3e90feec60d18bb250d9d2d0524
#
_entry.id   e3cce3e90feec60d18bb250d9d2d0524
#
_cell.length_a   1.000
_cell.length_b   1.000
_cell.length_c   1.000
_cell.angle_alpha   90.00
_cell.angle_beta   90.00
_cell.angle_gamma   90.00
#
_symmetry.space_group_name_H-M   'P 1'
#
loop_
_entity.id
_entity.type
_entity.pdbx_description
1 polymer ?
#
loop_
_entity_poly.entity_id
_entity_poly.type
_entity_poly.pdbx_seq_one_letter_code
_entity_poly.pdbx_strand_id
1 'polypeptide(L)'
;MLLFVGLGNPGARYAGNRHNIGFMAVDAIARRYAMAAWRRRFQGMTTEGAIGAVRVLLLKPETYMNESGRAVTEAANFYKVPPRDIVVFHDEIELPPPKVRVKLGGGIAGHNGLRSISAHIGNDYKRVRIGVGHPGVKDLVYAYVLGDFAKTERPWVETLCETIADNAELLARGQDSTFQNKVHLAMDAKGFVEPKAPKEPAT
;
A
#
# COMPACT_ATOMS: atom_id res chain seq x y z
N MET A 1 7.83 -3.93 17.68
CA MET A 1 7.72 -2.85 16.67
C MET A 1 7.33 -3.46 15.34
N LEU A 2 6.41 -2.85 14.62
CA LEU A 2 6.10 -3.18 13.24
C LEU A 2 6.73 -2.15 12.29
N LEU A 3 7.06 -2.59 11.09
CA LEU A 3 7.49 -1.73 9.99
C LEU A 3 6.38 -1.70 8.92
N PHE A 4 5.75 -0.55 8.73
CA PHE A 4 4.80 -0.31 7.66
C PHE A 4 5.49 0.45 6.53
N VAL A 5 5.50 -0.13 5.34
CA VAL A 5 6.17 0.41 4.16
C VAL A 5 5.13 0.80 3.12
N GLY A 6 5.11 2.06 2.71
CA GLY A 6 4.34 2.49 1.54
C GLY A 6 5.25 2.54 0.31
N LEU A 7 4.85 1.90 -0.78
CA LEU A 7 5.61 1.92 -2.03
C LEU A 7 5.19 3.06 -2.94
N GLY A 8 6.17 3.63 -3.62
CA GLY A 8 6.03 4.70 -4.60
C GLY A 8 7.38 5.11 -5.17
N ASN A 9 7.36 5.97 -6.17
CA ASN A 9 8.55 6.63 -6.71
C ASN A 9 8.70 8.03 -6.09
N PRO A 10 9.94 8.46 -5.80
CA PRO A 10 10.18 9.77 -5.20
C PRO A 10 9.97 10.91 -6.20
N GLY A 11 9.60 12.06 -5.68
CA GLY A 11 9.48 13.31 -6.43
C GLY A 11 8.05 13.67 -6.83
N ALA A 12 7.84 14.97 -7.04
CA ALA A 12 6.52 15.54 -7.35
C ALA A 12 5.91 14.98 -8.64
N ARG A 13 6.74 14.60 -9.60
CA ARG A 13 6.33 14.01 -10.88
C ARG A 13 5.49 12.73 -10.70
N TYR A 14 5.78 11.94 -9.67
CA TYR A 14 5.12 10.66 -9.42
C TYR A 14 4.05 10.71 -8.34
N ALA A 15 3.90 11.84 -7.66
CA ALA A 15 3.07 11.95 -6.47
C ALA A 15 1.60 11.54 -6.67
N GLY A 16 1.05 11.76 -7.86
CA GLY A 16 -0.33 11.44 -8.21
C GLY A 16 -0.51 10.10 -8.94
N ASN A 17 0.56 9.33 -9.13
CA ASN A 17 0.50 8.07 -9.88
C ASN A 17 -0.22 6.96 -9.12
N ARG A 18 -0.81 6.01 -9.87
CA ARG A 18 -1.35 4.77 -9.30
C ARG A 18 -0.29 4.00 -8.52
N HIS A 19 0.94 3.97 -9.04
CA HIS A 19 2.07 3.29 -8.41
C HIS A 19 2.46 3.87 -7.04
N ASN A 20 2.03 5.09 -6.73
CA ASN A 20 2.30 5.78 -5.47
C ASN A 20 1.17 5.66 -4.43
N ILE A 21 0.15 4.83 -4.67
CA ILE A 21 -0.95 4.69 -3.70
C ILE A 21 -0.46 4.17 -2.34
N GLY A 22 0.63 3.40 -2.31
CA GLY A 22 1.27 2.99 -1.06
C GLY A 22 1.79 4.16 -0.25
N PHE A 23 2.42 5.16 -0.89
CA PHE A 23 2.81 6.41 -0.23
C PHE A 23 1.60 7.16 0.33
N MET A 24 0.52 7.25 -0.46
CA MET A 24 -0.71 7.93 -0.04
C MET A 24 -1.33 7.26 1.18
N ALA A 25 -1.34 5.94 1.24
CA ALA A 25 -1.89 5.17 2.35
C ALA A 25 -1.09 5.42 3.65
N VAL A 26 0.23 5.33 3.62
CA VAL A 26 1.04 5.56 4.84
C VAL A 26 1.06 7.02 5.26
N ASP A 27 0.94 7.97 4.32
CA ASP A 27 0.74 9.39 4.65
C ASP A 27 -0.58 9.60 5.41
N ALA A 28 -1.66 8.95 4.99
CA ALA A 28 -2.94 8.99 5.69
C ALA A 28 -2.85 8.39 7.09
N ILE A 29 -2.12 7.28 7.24
CA ILE A 29 -1.87 6.66 8.55
C ILE A 29 -1.09 7.61 9.46
N ALA A 30 -0.02 8.24 8.95
CA ALA A 30 0.77 9.20 9.72
C ALA A 30 -0.09 10.37 10.25
N ARG A 31 -0.96 10.91 9.41
CA ARG A 31 -1.91 11.98 9.81
C ARG A 31 -2.90 11.49 10.85
N ARG A 32 -3.51 10.34 10.63
CA ARG A 32 -4.56 9.77 11.51
C ARG A 32 -4.07 9.54 12.92
N TYR A 33 -2.83 9.11 13.09
CA TYR A 33 -2.22 8.80 14.37
C TYR A 33 -1.30 9.91 14.90
N ALA A 34 -1.35 11.10 14.29
CA ALA A 34 -0.57 12.27 14.69
C ALA A 34 0.91 11.93 14.92
N MET A 35 1.50 11.16 14.00
CA MET A 35 2.89 10.75 14.10
C MET A 35 3.84 11.93 13.95
N ALA A 36 5.07 11.79 14.41
CA ALA A 36 6.11 12.81 14.32
C ALA A 36 6.35 13.26 12.88
N ALA A 37 7.02 14.41 12.71
CA ALA A 37 7.39 14.87 11.37
C ALA A 37 8.24 13.84 10.63
N TRP A 38 7.99 13.71 9.33
CA TRP A 38 8.78 12.85 8.46
C TRP A 38 10.25 13.29 8.46
N ARG A 39 11.16 12.33 8.56
CA ARG A 39 12.61 12.56 8.53
C ARG A 39 13.26 11.67 7.48
N ARG A 40 14.25 12.19 6.79
CA ARG A 40 15.06 11.43 5.84
C ARG A 40 15.94 10.44 6.59
N ARG A 41 15.70 9.15 6.36
CA ARG A 41 16.45 8.05 6.96
C ARG A 41 16.20 6.75 6.20
N PHE A 42 17.17 5.82 6.22
CA PHE A 42 17.06 4.52 5.55
C PHE A 42 16.73 4.63 4.05
N GLN A 43 17.39 5.53 3.35
CA GLN A 43 17.13 5.78 1.92
C GLN A 43 15.65 6.10 1.62
N GLY A 44 14.99 6.77 2.53
CA GLY A 44 13.58 7.13 2.41
C GLY A 44 13.16 8.17 3.43
N MET A 45 11.87 8.37 3.53
CA MET A 45 11.25 9.19 4.57
C MET A 45 10.63 8.29 5.63
N THR A 46 10.90 8.59 6.89
CA THR A 46 10.40 7.83 8.03
C THR A 46 9.70 8.69 9.04
N THR A 47 8.71 8.12 9.69
CA THR A 47 8.14 8.64 10.93
C THR A 47 7.77 7.49 11.84
N GLU A 48 7.66 7.75 13.12
CA GLU A 48 7.40 6.76 14.15
C GLU A 48 6.30 7.21 15.07
N GLY A 49 5.51 6.27 15.53
CA GLY A 49 4.45 6.52 16.49
C GLY A 49 3.80 5.25 16.98
N ALA A 50 2.70 5.39 17.72
CA ALA A 50 1.89 4.28 18.18
C ALA A 50 0.59 4.19 17.38
N ILE A 51 0.24 2.98 16.98
CA ILE A 51 -1.07 2.63 16.45
C ILE A 51 -1.75 1.72 17.48
N GLY A 52 -2.71 2.26 18.24
CA GLY A 52 -3.17 1.59 19.45
C GLY A 52 -2.03 1.39 20.45
N ALA A 53 -1.83 0.17 20.90
CA ALA A 53 -0.74 -0.21 21.80
C ALA A 53 0.55 -0.62 21.08
N VAL A 54 0.58 -0.59 19.74
CA VAL A 54 1.69 -1.10 18.93
C VAL A 54 2.57 0.03 18.44
N ARG A 55 3.87 -0.08 18.67
CA ARG A 55 4.86 0.84 18.11
C ARG A 55 5.09 0.52 16.64
N VAL A 56 4.98 1.53 15.78
CA VAL A 56 5.09 1.39 14.33
C VAL A 56 6.05 2.42 13.76
N LEU A 57 6.97 1.95 12.93
CA LEU A 57 7.78 2.77 12.04
C LEU A 57 7.09 2.81 10.67
N LEU A 58 6.82 3.98 10.13
CA LEU A 58 6.40 4.17 8.74
C LEU A 58 7.62 4.50 7.89
N LEU A 59 7.70 3.87 6.72
CA LEU A 59 8.77 4.11 5.74
C LEU A 59 8.17 4.33 4.35
N LYS A 60 8.57 5.42 3.70
CA LYS A 60 8.41 5.64 2.27
C LYS A 60 9.79 5.56 1.62
N PRO A 61 10.15 4.45 0.94
CA PRO A 61 11.41 4.40 0.21
C PRO A 61 11.52 5.54 -0.80
N GLU A 62 12.63 6.24 -0.80
CA GLU A 62 12.94 7.28 -1.81
C GLU A 62 13.94 6.79 -2.87
N THR A 63 14.22 5.49 -2.89
CA THR A 63 14.79 4.81 -4.04
C THR A 63 13.76 4.75 -5.16
N TYR A 64 14.19 4.52 -6.39
CA TYR A 64 13.21 4.13 -7.41
C TYR A 64 12.55 2.81 -7.02
N MET A 65 11.34 2.57 -7.57
CA MET A 65 10.50 1.43 -7.19
C MET A 65 11.26 0.09 -7.22
N ASN A 66 12.04 -0.16 -8.25
CA ASN A 66 12.81 -1.41 -8.42
C ASN A 66 13.96 -1.59 -7.42
N GLU A 67 14.23 -0.61 -6.58
CA GLU A 67 15.25 -0.66 -5.51
C GLU A 67 14.66 -0.52 -4.10
N SER A 68 13.33 -0.63 -3.97
CA SER A 68 12.63 -0.48 -2.67
C SER A 68 13.17 -1.40 -1.58
N GLY A 69 13.64 -2.59 -1.93
CA GLY A 69 14.21 -3.56 -0.99
C GLY A 69 15.43 -3.06 -0.23
N ARG A 70 16.19 -2.13 -0.78
CA ARG A 70 17.36 -1.53 -0.12
C ARG A 70 16.94 -0.75 1.13
N ALA A 71 15.96 0.13 0.99
CA ALA A 71 15.43 0.93 2.09
C ALA A 71 14.77 0.05 3.17
N VAL A 72 13.96 -0.91 2.74
CA VAL A 72 13.28 -1.84 3.66
C VAL A 72 14.30 -2.66 4.47
N THR A 73 15.33 -3.20 3.81
CA THR A 73 16.38 -3.97 4.47
C THR A 73 17.14 -3.15 5.50
N GLU A 74 17.51 -1.92 5.15
CA GLU A 74 18.24 -1.03 6.04
C GLU A 74 17.44 -0.72 7.31
N ALA A 75 16.17 -0.36 7.16
CA ALA A 75 15.28 -0.08 8.29
C ALA A 75 15.03 -1.32 9.16
N ALA A 76 14.75 -2.46 8.52
CA ALA A 76 14.47 -3.71 9.20
C ALA A 76 15.68 -4.21 10.00
N ASN A 77 16.88 -4.12 9.44
CA ASN A 77 18.11 -4.51 10.12
C ASN A 77 18.42 -3.61 11.31
N PHE A 78 18.23 -2.30 11.15
CA PHE A 78 18.50 -1.34 12.23
C PHE A 78 17.63 -1.60 13.47
N TYR A 79 16.33 -1.81 13.26
CA TYR A 79 15.38 -2.06 14.34
C TYR A 79 15.17 -3.54 14.67
N LYS A 80 15.90 -4.43 13.99
CA LYS A 80 15.75 -5.90 14.13
C LYS A 80 14.31 -6.36 13.95
N VAL A 81 13.64 -5.84 12.94
CA VAL A 81 12.26 -6.22 12.58
C VAL A 81 12.32 -7.43 11.66
N PRO A 82 11.76 -8.59 12.05
CA PRO A 82 11.70 -9.76 11.19
C PRO A 82 10.71 -9.55 10.03
N PRO A 83 10.86 -10.26 8.89
CA PRO A 83 9.97 -10.08 7.75
C PRO A 83 8.47 -10.17 8.08
N ARG A 84 8.07 -11.06 8.97
CA ARG A 84 6.65 -11.22 9.38
C ARG A 84 6.05 -10.00 10.08
N ASP A 85 6.88 -9.11 10.61
CA ASP A 85 6.48 -7.84 11.23
C ASP A 85 6.57 -6.66 10.27
N ILE A 86 6.77 -6.93 8.98
CA ILE A 86 6.77 -5.95 7.89
C ILE A 86 5.46 -6.02 7.13
N VAL A 87 4.82 -4.88 6.94
CA VAL A 87 3.58 -4.72 6.19
C VAL A 87 3.82 -3.73 5.05
N VAL A 88 3.64 -4.18 3.81
CA VAL A 88 3.89 -3.39 2.60
C VAL A 88 2.58 -3.00 1.94
N PHE A 89 2.35 -1.69 1.79
CA PHE A 89 1.20 -1.12 1.10
C PHE A 89 1.60 -0.81 -0.35
N HIS A 90 0.87 -1.37 -1.31
CA HIS A 90 1.20 -1.22 -2.72
C HIS A 90 -0.02 -1.28 -3.63
N ASP A 91 0.13 -0.74 -4.84
CA ASP A 91 -0.86 -0.86 -5.91
C ASP A 91 -0.96 -2.30 -6.43
N GLU A 92 -2.17 -2.75 -6.69
CA GLU A 92 -2.47 -4.08 -7.22
C GLU A 92 -3.36 -3.98 -8.45
N ILE A 93 -2.82 -4.39 -9.59
CA ILE A 93 -3.55 -4.37 -10.88
C ILE A 93 -4.54 -5.52 -11.02
N GLU A 94 -4.40 -6.59 -10.24
CA GLU A 94 -5.28 -7.76 -10.27
C GLU A 94 -6.56 -7.57 -9.44
N LEU A 95 -6.66 -6.48 -8.70
CA LEU A 95 -7.84 -6.12 -7.93
C LEU A 95 -8.53 -4.88 -8.53
N PRO A 96 -9.86 -4.91 -8.65
CA PRO A 96 -10.60 -3.70 -9.05
C PRO A 96 -10.59 -2.67 -7.92
N PRO A 97 -10.64 -1.35 -8.25
CA PRO A 97 -10.84 -0.33 -7.23
C PRO A 97 -12.28 -0.40 -6.68
N PRO A 98 -12.50 -0.12 -5.42
CA PRO A 98 -11.56 0.25 -4.37
C PRO A 98 -11.20 -0.93 -3.45
N LYS A 99 -11.06 -2.11 -4.00
CA LYS A 99 -10.85 -3.36 -3.24
C LYS A 99 -9.48 -3.38 -2.56
N VAL A 100 -9.44 -3.89 -1.34
CA VAL A 100 -8.21 -4.11 -0.57
C VAL A 100 -8.17 -5.55 -0.09
N ARG A 101 -7.02 -6.20 -0.25
CA ARG A 101 -6.77 -7.55 0.28
C ARG A 101 -5.44 -7.58 1.02
N VAL A 102 -5.43 -8.28 2.14
CA VAL A 102 -4.21 -8.51 2.93
C VAL A 102 -3.75 -9.94 2.73
N LYS A 103 -2.48 -10.13 2.47
CA LYS A 103 -1.87 -11.45 2.27
C LYS A 103 -0.47 -11.51 2.86
N LEU A 104 -0.14 -12.63 3.50
CA LEU A 104 1.24 -12.95 3.86
C LEU A 104 1.88 -13.71 2.69
N GLY A 105 2.99 -13.19 2.18
CA GLY A 105 3.67 -13.79 1.03
C GLY A 105 2.86 -13.68 -0.28
N GLY A 106 3.06 -14.61 -1.16
CA GLY A 106 2.36 -14.70 -2.44
C GLY A 106 3.17 -14.20 -3.63
N GLY A 107 2.53 -14.18 -4.80
CA GLY A 107 3.14 -13.68 -6.03
C GLY A 107 3.32 -12.17 -6.04
N ILE A 108 4.13 -11.67 -6.94
CA ILE A 108 4.43 -10.23 -7.08
C ILE A 108 3.61 -9.54 -8.19
N ALA A 109 2.89 -10.29 -9.01
CA ALA A 109 2.11 -9.77 -10.16
C ALA A 109 2.89 -8.76 -11.02
N GLY A 110 4.19 -8.98 -11.20
CA GLY A 110 5.09 -8.09 -11.95
C GLY A 110 5.46 -6.78 -11.24
N HIS A 111 5.05 -6.57 -9.99
CA HIS A 111 5.35 -5.36 -9.23
C HIS A 111 6.84 -5.28 -8.86
N ASN A 112 7.56 -4.32 -9.42
CA ASN A 112 9.01 -4.20 -9.26
C ASN A 112 9.45 -3.90 -7.81
N GLY A 113 8.65 -3.17 -7.05
CA GLY A 113 8.91 -2.92 -5.63
C GLY A 113 8.84 -4.19 -4.79
N LEU A 114 7.81 -5.01 -5.00
CA LEU A 114 7.69 -6.30 -4.32
C LEU A 114 8.81 -7.27 -4.73
N ARG A 115 9.19 -7.27 -6.00
CA ARG A 115 10.32 -8.06 -6.50
C ARG A 115 11.60 -7.69 -5.75
N SER A 116 11.89 -6.41 -5.64
CA SER A 116 13.07 -5.91 -4.92
C SER A 116 13.04 -6.30 -3.44
N ILE A 117 11.92 -6.10 -2.76
CA ILE A 117 11.79 -6.46 -1.34
C ILE A 117 11.98 -7.96 -1.15
N SER A 118 11.31 -8.79 -1.94
CA SER A 118 11.43 -10.26 -1.83
C SER A 118 12.84 -10.76 -2.13
N ALA A 119 13.58 -10.11 -3.04
CA ALA A 119 14.97 -10.43 -3.32
C ALA A 119 15.90 -10.15 -2.13
N HIS A 120 15.56 -9.17 -1.28
CA HIS A 120 16.38 -8.78 -0.13
C HIS A 120 16.04 -9.53 1.15
N ILE A 121 14.75 -9.68 1.46
CA ILE A 121 14.29 -10.20 2.76
C ILE A 121 13.48 -11.50 2.67
N GLY A 122 13.34 -12.07 1.49
CA GLY A 122 12.46 -13.21 1.26
C GLY A 122 10.99 -12.79 1.13
N ASN A 123 10.08 -13.76 1.09
CA ASN A 123 8.69 -13.54 0.73
C ASN A 123 7.72 -13.51 1.94
N ASP A 124 8.22 -13.75 3.15
CA ASP A 124 7.43 -13.90 4.37
C ASP A 124 7.08 -12.56 5.03
N TYR A 125 6.66 -11.58 4.26
CA TYR A 125 6.13 -10.32 4.74
C TYR A 125 4.67 -10.14 4.31
N LYS A 126 3.94 -9.32 5.08
CA LYS A 126 2.53 -9.03 4.83
C LYS A 126 2.39 -7.96 3.75
N ARG A 127 1.39 -8.08 2.91
CA ARG A 127 1.06 -7.14 1.84
C ARG A 127 -0.37 -6.66 1.98
N VAL A 128 -0.55 -5.35 1.97
CA VAL A 128 -1.85 -4.70 1.80
C VAL A 128 -1.95 -4.34 0.33
N ARG A 129 -2.68 -5.17 -0.41
CA ARG A 129 -2.89 -5.06 -1.87
C ARG A 129 -4.04 -4.09 -2.12
N ILE A 130 -3.73 -2.93 -2.68
CA ILE A 130 -4.70 -1.85 -2.93
C ILE A 130 -5.07 -1.86 -4.41
N GLY A 131 -6.30 -2.24 -4.72
CA GLY A 131 -6.78 -2.39 -6.09
C GLY A 131 -6.81 -1.06 -6.85
N VAL A 132 -6.13 -1.02 -7.99
CA VAL A 132 -6.14 0.11 -8.91
C VAL A 132 -6.68 -0.25 -10.30
N GLY A 133 -7.01 -1.52 -10.50
CA GLY A 133 -7.47 -2.06 -11.77
C GLY A 133 -6.34 -2.32 -12.77
N HIS A 134 -6.74 -2.82 -13.94
CA HIS A 134 -5.83 -3.25 -15.00
C HIS A 134 -6.21 -2.54 -16.32
N PRO A 135 -5.24 -2.14 -17.15
CA PRO A 135 -5.53 -1.47 -18.42
C PRO A 135 -6.11 -2.38 -19.49
N GLY A 136 -6.25 -3.70 -19.21
CA GLY A 136 -6.79 -4.71 -20.14
C GLY A 136 -5.74 -5.39 -21.01
N VAL A 137 -4.58 -4.75 -21.22
CA VAL A 137 -3.48 -5.26 -22.05
C VAL A 137 -2.18 -5.21 -21.24
N LYS A 138 -1.44 -6.33 -21.21
CA LYS A 138 -0.21 -6.46 -20.44
C LYS A 138 0.83 -5.38 -20.80
N ASP A 139 0.98 -5.07 -22.07
CA ASP A 139 1.97 -4.09 -22.54
C ASP A 139 1.69 -2.65 -22.10
N LEU A 140 0.46 -2.36 -21.64
CA LEU A 140 0.06 -1.05 -21.13
C LEU A 140 0.23 -0.90 -19.61
N VAL A 141 0.57 -1.97 -18.90
CA VAL A 141 0.64 -1.96 -17.41
C VAL A 141 1.64 -0.94 -16.91
N TYR A 142 2.84 -0.88 -17.49
CA TYR A 142 3.88 0.07 -17.07
C TYR A 142 3.39 1.52 -17.17
N ALA A 143 2.86 1.92 -18.32
CA ALA A 143 2.33 3.26 -18.53
C ALA A 143 1.09 3.55 -17.65
N TYR A 144 0.26 2.54 -17.41
CA TYR A 144 -0.94 2.65 -16.58
C TYR A 144 -0.60 2.96 -15.11
N VAL A 145 0.31 2.20 -14.50
CA VAL A 145 0.67 2.41 -13.09
C VAL A 145 1.47 3.68 -12.87
N LEU A 146 2.24 4.13 -13.86
CA LEU A 146 2.94 5.42 -13.86
C LEU A 146 2.05 6.58 -14.31
N GLY A 147 0.79 6.31 -14.67
CA GLY A 147 -0.21 7.33 -14.95
C GLY A 147 -0.85 7.84 -13.66
N ASP A 148 -1.23 9.11 -13.67
CA ASP A 148 -1.95 9.72 -12.56
C ASP A 148 -3.38 9.18 -12.45
N PHE A 149 -3.88 9.12 -11.24
CA PHE A 149 -5.32 8.99 -11.03
C PHE A 149 -6.05 10.16 -11.68
N ALA A 150 -7.10 9.86 -12.46
CA ALA A 150 -7.96 10.89 -13.02
C ALA A 150 -8.61 11.73 -11.90
N LYS A 151 -9.02 12.95 -12.21
CA LYS A 151 -9.74 13.80 -11.24
C LYS A 151 -10.99 13.12 -10.67
N THR A 152 -11.67 12.34 -11.49
CA THR A 152 -12.87 11.56 -11.11
C THR A 152 -12.56 10.40 -10.16
N GLU A 153 -11.31 9.93 -10.14
CA GLU A 153 -10.86 8.85 -9.25
C GLU A 153 -10.41 9.36 -7.87
N ARG A 154 -9.99 10.61 -7.78
CA ARG A 154 -9.46 11.18 -6.52
C ARG A 154 -10.39 11.01 -5.32
N PRO A 155 -11.70 11.20 -5.41
CA PRO A 155 -12.59 11.00 -4.26
C PRO A 155 -12.52 9.60 -3.66
N TRP A 156 -12.53 8.54 -4.48
CA TRP A 156 -12.41 7.19 -3.93
C TRP A 156 -11.00 6.88 -3.43
N VAL A 157 -9.95 7.43 -4.07
CA VAL A 157 -8.55 7.24 -3.63
C VAL A 157 -8.33 7.85 -2.25
N GLU A 158 -8.72 9.10 -2.06
CA GLU A 158 -8.60 9.81 -0.78
C GLU A 158 -9.40 9.10 0.31
N THR A 159 -10.65 8.76 0.03
CA THR A 159 -11.53 8.06 0.97
C THR A 159 -10.99 6.69 1.33
N LEU A 160 -10.43 5.94 0.37
CA LEU A 160 -9.83 4.64 0.64
C LEU A 160 -8.61 4.75 1.54
N CYS A 161 -7.71 5.70 1.28
CA CYS A 161 -6.53 5.91 2.12
C CYS A 161 -6.90 6.31 3.55
N GLU A 162 -7.89 7.18 3.72
CA GLU A 162 -8.44 7.54 5.03
C GLU A 162 -9.09 6.34 5.73
N THR A 163 -9.83 5.53 5.00
CA THR A 163 -10.49 4.32 5.53
C THR A 163 -9.46 3.26 5.96
N ILE A 164 -8.39 3.09 5.19
CA ILE A 164 -7.25 2.25 5.57
C ILE A 164 -6.63 2.77 6.87
N ALA A 165 -6.40 4.06 6.97
CA ALA A 165 -5.84 4.69 8.17
C ALA A 165 -6.75 4.52 9.40
N ASP A 166 -8.05 4.72 9.25
CA ASP A 166 -9.03 4.56 10.34
C ASP A 166 -9.05 3.13 10.91
N ASN A 167 -8.71 2.13 10.09
CA ASN A 167 -8.71 0.73 10.48
C ASN A 167 -7.29 0.14 10.68
N ALA A 168 -6.24 0.96 10.62
CA ALA A 168 -4.85 0.48 10.68
C ALA A 168 -4.50 -0.21 12.01
N GLU A 169 -5.21 0.08 13.10
CA GLU A 169 -5.03 -0.63 14.36
C GLU A 169 -5.34 -2.13 14.23
N LEU A 170 -6.31 -2.51 13.41
CA LEU A 170 -6.63 -3.91 13.15
C LEU A 170 -5.47 -4.62 12.46
N LEU A 171 -4.81 -3.97 11.50
CA LEU A 171 -3.58 -4.48 10.88
C LEU A 171 -2.45 -4.64 11.90
N ALA A 172 -2.25 -3.62 12.73
CA ALA A 172 -1.21 -3.65 13.77
C ALA A 172 -1.43 -4.78 14.78
N ARG A 173 -2.68 -5.17 15.00
CA ARG A 173 -3.06 -6.29 15.88
C ARG A 173 -3.13 -7.64 15.17
N GLY A 174 -2.81 -7.72 13.89
CA GLY A 174 -2.86 -8.95 13.10
C GLY A 174 -4.28 -9.42 12.74
N GLN A 175 -5.29 -8.55 12.86
CA GLN A 175 -6.69 -8.85 12.54
C GLN A 175 -6.98 -8.53 11.06
N ASP A 176 -6.30 -9.22 10.16
CA ASP A 176 -6.28 -8.91 8.73
C ASP A 176 -7.64 -9.07 8.06
N SER A 177 -8.37 -10.14 8.37
CA SER A 177 -9.70 -10.39 7.81
C SER A 177 -10.72 -9.34 8.27
N THR A 178 -10.66 -8.95 9.53
CA THR A 178 -11.52 -7.89 10.07
C THR A 178 -11.20 -6.55 9.43
N PHE A 179 -9.91 -6.25 9.23
CA PHE A 179 -9.47 -5.06 8.51
C PHE A 179 -10.06 -5.01 7.10
N GLN A 180 -9.90 -6.07 6.32
CA GLN A 180 -10.46 -6.15 4.95
C GLN A 180 -11.97 -5.90 4.94
N ASN A 181 -12.70 -6.57 5.81
CA ASN A 181 -14.15 -6.44 5.89
C ASN A 181 -14.58 -5.03 6.26
N LYS A 182 -13.93 -4.41 7.23
CA LYS A 182 -14.28 -3.05 7.66
C LYS A 182 -13.97 -2.02 6.58
N VAL A 183 -12.86 -2.14 5.88
CA VAL A 183 -12.54 -1.27 4.75
C VAL A 183 -13.58 -1.42 3.65
N HIS A 184 -13.92 -2.65 3.27
CA HIS A 184 -14.93 -2.92 2.25
C HIS A 184 -16.30 -2.31 2.63
N LEU A 185 -16.79 -2.58 3.83
CA LEU A 185 -18.08 -2.06 4.31
C LEU A 185 -18.09 -0.53 4.38
N ALA A 186 -17.00 0.09 4.80
CA ALA A 186 -16.90 1.55 4.87
C ALA A 186 -16.91 2.18 3.47
N MET A 187 -16.24 1.58 2.51
CA MET A 187 -16.25 2.06 1.11
C MET A 187 -17.63 1.89 0.48
N ASP A 188 -18.30 0.76 0.70
CA ASP A 188 -19.69 0.52 0.27
C ASP A 188 -20.64 1.58 0.86
N ALA A 189 -20.56 1.84 2.15
CA ALA A 189 -21.41 2.81 2.83
C ALA A 189 -21.24 4.24 2.29
N LYS A 190 -20.06 4.56 1.74
CA LYS A 190 -19.75 5.85 1.12
C LYS A 190 -20.05 5.88 -0.39
N GLY A 191 -20.66 4.81 -0.93
CA GLY A 191 -21.06 4.69 -2.34
C GLY A 191 -19.96 4.27 -3.30
N PHE A 192 -18.78 3.87 -2.81
CA PHE A 192 -17.71 3.34 -3.63
C PHE A 192 -17.76 1.80 -3.63
N VAL A 193 -18.44 1.24 -4.62
CA VAL A 193 -18.60 -0.22 -4.80
C VAL A 193 -17.77 -0.70 -5.98
N GLU A 194 -17.42 -2.00 -5.96
CA GLU A 194 -16.78 -2.62 -7.12
C GLU A 194 -17.66 -2.48 -8.37
N PRO A 195 -17.09 -2.18 -9.54
CA PRO A 195 -17.82 -2.27 -10.78
C PRO A 195 -18.40 -3.68 -10.93
N LYS A 196 -19.71 -3.80 -11.13
CA LYS A 196 -20.32 -5.10 -11.43
C LYS A 196 -19.71 -5.61 -12.73
N ALA A 197 -19.23 -6.86 -12.71
CA ALA A 197 -18.83 -7.53 -13.94
C ALA A 197 -19.94 -7.41 -14.98
N PRO A 198 -19.63 -7.17 -16.26
CA PRO A 198 -20.63 -7.18 -17.32
C PRO A 198 -21.41 -8.50 -17.23
N LYS A 199 -22.74 -8.43 -17.19
CA LYS A 199 -23.56 -9.65 -17.30
C LYS A 199 -23.25 -10.25 -18.66
N GLU A 200 -22.78 -11.50 -18.69
CA GLU A 200 -22.72 -12.24 -19.95
C GLU A 200 -24.08 -12.18 -20.59
N PRO A 201 -24.16 -11.89 -21.90
CA PRO A 201 -25.44 -11.93 -22.61
C PRO A 201 -26.02 -13.33 -22.43
N ALA A 202 -27.27 -13.40 -22.00
CA ALA A 202 -28.02 -14.66 -21.93
C ALA A 202 -27.99 -15.31 -23.30
N THR A 203 -27.42 -16.50 -23.41
CA THR A 203 -27.45 -17.38 -24.58
C THR A 203 -28.86 -17.93 -24.76
#